data_8a191d6e4e3a804d9c1585c242eddfd5
#
_entry.id   8a191d6e4e3a804d9c1585c242eddfd5
#
_cell.length_a   1.000
_cell.length_b   1.000
_cell.length_c   1.000
_cell.angle_alpha   90.00
_cell.angle_beta   90.00
_cell.angle_gamma   90.00
#
_symmetry.space_group_name_H-M   'P 1'
#
loop_
_entity.id
_entity.type
_entity.pdbx_description
1 polymer ?
#
loop_
_entity_poly.entity_id
_entity_poly.type
_entity_poly.pdbx_seq_one_letter_code
_entity_poly.pdbx_strand_id
1 'polypeptide(L)'
;MKDIGLVGRPFSGTSTLFTALTRTGGHGGQANHAIVPVPDPRVDVLTELERSAKTVHAQVGFVDVPGGTSSAQGIARLRETDALAIVLRCFGPDAKPGAQLVDVRADLLLADQAVIEPALEKATKRARGKPGLEVEALAAANDALAAETPLSDANLSEELQRELKAIAPLTLKPSVVVANLEEGTEVPADLPDGTVGVYASIEAETAEMDPAEARALLDEFGVHEPGLETVIRAGYRALDLITFLTTGEDETRAWEVRSGARAPEAAGVIHSDLERGFIRAEVVSYEDLVAAGSMDAAKQKGTVRVEGKDYVVREGDVLHVRFSV
;
A
#
# COMPACT_ATOMS: atom_id res chain seq x y z
N MET A 1 7.17 -0.82 -7.94
CA MET A 1 6.23 -1.63 -7.15
C MET A 1 6.57 -1.43 -5.68
N LYS A 2 5.58 -1.34 -4.83
CA LYS A 2 5.69 -1.10 -3.39
C LYS A 2 5.34 -2.35 -2.62
N ASP A 3 6.04 -2.58 -1.49
CA ASP A 3 5.89 -3.78 -0.68
C ASP A 3 5.32 -3.46 0.71
N ILE A 4 4.37 -4.28 1.16
CA ILE A 4 3.71 -4.22 2.46
C ILE A 4 4.15 -5.43 3.29
N GLY A 5 4.82 -5.19 4.42
CA GLY A 5 5.21 -6.25 5.32
C GLY A 5 4.07 -6.68 6.24
N LEU A 6 3.74 -7.96 6.23
CA LEU A 6 2.79 -8.52 7.18
C LEU A 6 3.50 -8.73 8.52
N VAL A 7 2.96 -8.16 9.57
CA VAL A 7 3.51 -8.27 10.93
C VAL A 7 2.41 -8.56 11.94
N GLY A 8 2.68 -9.44 12.89
CA GLY A 8 1.74 -9.78 13.95
C GLY A 8 2.41 -10.65 15.01
N ARG A 9 1.72 -10.88 16.11
CA ARG A 9 2.17 -11.82 17.14
C ARG A 9 2.05 -13.27 16.61
N PRO A 10 2.78 -14.23 17.15
CA PRO A 10 2.60 -15.64 16.81
C PRO A 10 1.12 -16.04 16.85
N PHE A 11 0.67 -16.80 15.87
CA PHE A 11 -0.71 -17.26 15.71
C PHE A 11 -1.76 -16.16 15.40
N SER A 12 -1.34 -14.98 14.94
CA SER A 12 -2.28 -13.95 14.47
C SER A 12 -2.89 -14.26 13.09
N GLY A 13 -2.31 -15.22 12.35
CA GLY A 13 -2.76 -15.61 11.02
C GLY A 13 -2.09 -14.85 9.88
N THR A 14 -0.92 -14.22 10.10
CA THR A 14 -0.13 -13.55 9.04
C THR A 14 0.11 -14.47 7.84
N SER A 15 0.58 -15.70 8.07
CA SER A 15 0.85 -16.64 6.98
C SER A 15 -0.43 -17.17 6.30
N THR A 16 -1.54 -17.26 7.02
CA THR A 16 -2.84 -17.61 6.44
C THR A 16 -3.33 -16.48 5.53
N LEU A 17 -3.25 -15.24 6.00
CA LEU A 17 -3.57 -14.06 5.19
C LEU A 17 -2.67 -13.97 3.96
N PHE A 18 -1.35 -14.21 4.11
CA PHE A 18 -0.43 -14.26 2.99
C PHE A 18 -0.83 -15.33 1.96
N THR A 19 -1.20 -16.53 2.41
CA THR A 19 -1.67 -17.60 1.54
C THR A 19 -2.96 -17.20 0.81
N ALA A 20 -3.91 -16.59 1.50
CA ALA A 20 -5.13 -16.08 0.90
C ALA A 20 -4.83 -15.04 -0.20
N LEU A 21 -3.96 -14.07 0.09
CA LEU A 21 -3.53 -13.05 -0.88
C LEU A 21 -2.83 -13.66 -2.11
N THR A 22 -2.00 -14.71 -1.95
CA THR A 22 -1.35 -15.38 -3.08
C THR A 22 -2.33 -16.11 -3.98
N ARG A 23 -3.40 -16.66 -3.44
CA ARG A 23 -4.43 -17.40 -4.18
C ARG A 23 -5.35 -16.49 -4.98
N THR A 24 -5.53 -15.23 -4.58
CA THR A 24 -6.32 -14.23 -5.32
C THR A 24 -5.64 -13.71 -6.62
N GLY A 25 -4.78 -14.52 -7.24
CA GLY A 25 -4.09 -14.18 -8.49
C GLY A 25 -2.68 -13.60 -8.28
N GLY A 26 -2.17 -13.67 -7.05
CA GLY A 26 -0.78 -13.30 -6.75
C GLY A 26 0.21 -14.27 -7.34
N HIS A 27 1.25 -13.76 -8.02
CA HIS A 27 2.36 -14.56 -8.48
C HIS A 27 3.49 -14.51 -7.42
N GLY A 28 3.75 -15.63 -6.75
CA GLY A 28 4.88 -15.75 -5.83
C GLY A 28 6.20 -15.84 -6.60
N GLY A 29 7.00 -14.78 -6.56
CA GLY A 29 8.34 -14.78 -7.19
C GLY A 29 9.44 -15.33 -6.29
N GLN A 30 9.28 -15.20 -4.99
CA GLN A 30 10.18 -15.73 -3.95
C GLN A 30 9.33 -16.28 -2.80
N ALA A 31 9.86 -17.24 -2.06
CA ALA A 31 9.23 -17.68 -0.83
C ALA A 31 8.94 -16.44 0.04
N ASN A 32 7.68 -16.29 0.47
CA ASN A 32 7.19 -15.19 1.31
C ASN A 32 7.04 -13.80 0.65
N HIS A 33 7.02 -13.70 -0.67
CA HIS A 33 6.68 -12.46 -1.39
C HIS A 33 5.58 -12.75 -2.43
N ALA A 34 4.45 -12.07 -2.33
CA ALA A 34 3.31 -12.16 -3.23
C ALA A 34 3.08 -10.82 -3.93
N ILE A 35 2.95 -10.85 -5.25
CA ILE A 35 2.52 -9.69 -6.04
C ILE A 35 1.03 -9.86 -6.32
N VAL A 36 0.22 -8.91 -5.88
CA VAL A 36 -1.23 -9.01 -5.91
C VAL A 36 -1.80 -7.86 -6.74
N PRO A 37 -2.74 -8.13 -7.67
CA PRO A 37 -3.43 -7.06 -8.39
C PRO A 37 -4.29 -6.24 -7.42
N VAL A 38 -4.30 -4.92 -7.61
CA VAL A 38 -5.19 -4.02 -6.87
C VAL A 38 -6.55 -4.05 -7.55
N PRO A 39 -7.63 -4.46 -6.87
CA PRO A 39 -8.96 -4.50 -7.46
C PRO A 39 -9.43 -3.10 -7.86
N ASP A 40 -9.67 -2.90 -9.14
CA ASP A 40 -10.13 -1.63 -9.71
C ASP A 40 -11.10 -1.90 -10.89
N PRO A 41 -12.42 -1.84 -10.67
CA PRO A 41 -13.40 -2.13 -11.72
C PRO A 41 -13.35 -1.14 -12.89
N ARG A 42 -12.71 0.03 -12.71
CA ARG A 42 -12.57 1.02 -13.77
C ARG A 42 -11.75 0.49 -14.95
N VAL A 43 -10.76 -0.34 -14.66
CA VAL A 43 -9.89 -0.94 -15.70
C VAL A 43 -10.70 -1.87 -16.59
N ASP A 44 -11.56 -2.69 -15.97
CA ASP A 44 -12.39 -3.66 -16.70
C ASP A 44 -13.43 -2.93 -17.59
N VAL A 45 -14.09 -1.91 -17.05
CA VAL A 45 -15.05 -1.08 -17.80
C VAL A 45 -14.36 -0.39 -19.00
N LEU A 46 -13.17 0.16 -18.81
CA LEU A 46 -12.42 0.80 -19.92
C LEU A 46 -11.93 -0.23 -20.94
N THR A 47 -11.55 -1.43 -20.51
CA THR A 47 -11.19 -2.53 -21.42
C THR A 47 -12.34 -2.89 -22.34
N GLU A 48 -13.55 -3.00 -21.80
CA GLU A 48 -14.75 -3.27 -22.60
C GLU A 48 -15.10 -2.10 -23.53
N LEU A 49 -15.00 -0.86 -23.03
CA LEU A 49 -15.30 0.36 -23.78
C LEU A 49 -14.41 0.51 -25.02
N GLU A 50 -13.12 0.34 -24.87
CA GLU A 50 -12.12 0.47 -25.94
C GLU A 50 -11.85 -0.85 -26.67
N ARG A 51 -12.45 -1.96 -26.21
CA ARG A 51 -12.22 -3.32 -26.72
C ARG A 51 -10.75 -3.71 -26.70
N SER A 52 -10.07 -3.34 -25.64
CA SER A 52 -8.64 -3.58 -25.50
C SER A 52 -8.30 -5.06 -25.51
N ALA A 53 -7.23 -5.43 -26.19
CA ALA A 53 -6.77 -6.82 -26.27
C ALA A 53 -6.25 -7.36 -24.92
N LYS A 54 -5.84 -6.46 -24.00
CA LYS A 54 -5.26 -6.81 -22.71
C LYS A 54 -5.70 -5.86 -21.59
N THR A 55 -5.99 -6.44 -20.42
CA THR A 55 -6.29 -5.72 -19.17
C THR A 55 -5.14 -5.90 -18.19
N VAL A 56 -4.65 -4.80 -17.57
CA VAL A 56 -3.59 -4.85 -16.57
C VAL A 56 -3.95 -3.97 -15.38
N HIS A 57 -4.15 -4.60 -14.23
CA HIS A 57 -4.36 -3.91 -12.96
C HIS A 57 -3.05 -3.39 -12.36
N ALA A 58 -3.10 -2.35 -11.54
CA ALA A 58 -2.01 -1.95 -10.67
C ALA A 58 -1.66 -3.10 -9.72
N GLN A 59 -0.43 -3.12 -9.20
CA GLN A 59 0.06 -4.23 -8.38
C GLN A 59 0.68 -3.72 -7.10
N VAL A 60 0.54 -4.49 -6.03
CA VAL A 60 1.19 -4.25 -4.74
C VAL A 60 1.81 -5.55 -4.24
N GLY A 61 3.00 -5.46 -3.64
CA GLY A 61 3.66 -6.59 -3.02
C GLY A 61 3.21 -6.78 -1.57
N PHE A 62 3.03 -8.03 -1.17
CA PHE A 62 2.90 -8.42 0.23
C PHE A 62 4.03 -9.35 0.62
N VAL A 63 4.61 -9.11 1.78
CA VAL A 63 5.75 -9.89 2.28
C VAL A 63 5.36 -10.53 3.60
N ASP A 64 5.29 -11.86 3.66
CA ASP A 64 5.21 -12.58 4.93
C ASP A 64 6.59 -12.61 5.56
N VAL A 65 6.68 -12.07 6.77
CA VAL A 65 7.96 -11.92 7.48
C VAL A 65 8.03 -12.91 8.63
N PRO A 66 8.68 -14.07 8.43
CA PRO A 66 8.84 -15.06 9.49
C PRO A 66 9.52 -14.47 10.72
N GLY A 67 8.93 -14.74 11.89
CA GLY A 67 9.42 -14.20 13.15
C GLY A 67 9.02 -12.74 13.42
N GLY A 68 8.49 -12.01 12.42
CA GLY A 68 7.96 -10.65 12.59
C GLY A 68 8.85 -9.76 13.46
N THR A 69 8.27 -9.16 14.50
CA THR A 69 9.03 -8.33 15.48
C THR A 69 9.83 -9.14 16.49
N SER A 70 9.63 -10.46 16.56
CA SER A 70 10.25 -11.32 17.59
C SER A 70 11.69 -11.73 17.23
N SER A 71 12.19 -11.40 16.04
CA SER A 71 13.55 -11.75 15.60
C SER A 71 14.25 -10.59 14.90
N ALA A 72 15.57 -10.51 15.08
CA ALA A 72 16.40 -9.50 14.40
C ALA A 72 16.29 -9.60 12.86
N GLN A 73 16.18 -10.81 12.32
CA GLN A 73 16.01 -11.05 10.89
C GLN A 73 14.64 -10.55 10.40
N GLY A 74 13.57 -10.79 11.17
CA GLY A 74 12.24 -10.28 10.87
C GLY A 74 12.19 -8.76 10.86
N ILE A 75 12.76 -8.11 11.89
CA ILE A 75 12.90 -6.65 11.95
C ILE A 75 13.65 -6.10 10.74
N ALA A 76 14.77 -6.73 10.35
CA ALA A 76 15.54 -6.31 9.17
C ALA A 76 14.68 -6.39 7.88
N ARG A 77 13.92 -7.48 7.71
CA ARG A 77 13.00 -7.64 6.56
C ARG A 77 11.88 -6.60 6.55
N LEU A 78 11.27 -6.31 7.71
CA LEU A 78 10.27 -5.25 7.82
C LEU A 78 10.81 -3.87 7.46
N ARG A 79 12.10 -3.61 7.72
CA ARG A 79 12.75 -2.36 7.30
C ARG A 79 12.86 -2.21 5.78
N GLU A 80 12.93 -3.33 5.04
CA GLU A 80 12.99 -3.33 3.57
C GLU A 80 11.65 -3.03 2.91
N THR A 81 10.51 -3.17 3.61
CA THR A 81 9.17 -2.90 3.07
C THR A 81 8.83 -1.41 3.12
N ASP A 82 7.83 -0.98 2.34
CA ASP A 82 7.39 0.42 2.25
C ASP A 82 6.30 0.76 3.27
N ALA A 83 5.47 -0.22 3.64
CA ALA A 83 4.39 -0.09 4.63
C ALA A 83 4.27 -1.37 5.47
N LEU A 84 3.47 -1.32 6.53
CA LEU A 84 3.19 -2.46 7.40
C LEU A 84 1.69 -2.77 7.42
N ALA A 85 1.34 -4.06 7.41
CA ALA A 85 0.00 -4.54 7.74
C ALA A 85 0.09 -5.30 9.08
N ILE A 86 -0.46 -4.71 10.13
CA ILE A 86 -0.45 -5.28 11.48
C ILE A 86 -1.63 -6.22 11.62
N VAL A 87 -1.37 -7.52 11.60
CA VAL A 87 -2.39 -8.56 11.63
C VAL A 87 -2.65 -8.98 13.06
N LEU A 88 -3.88 -8.83 13.51
CA LEU A 88 -4.34 -9.12 14.86
C LEU A 88 -5.23 -10.36 14.86
N ARG A 89 -5.02 -11.24 15.83
CA ARG A 89 -5.90 -12.39 16.05
C ARG A 89 -7.19 -11.92 16.72
N CYS A 90 -8.30 -12.05 15.99
CA CYS A 90 -9.65 -11.74 16.48
C CYS A 90 -10.57 -12.97 16.49
N PHE A 91 -10.01 -14.17 16.52
CA PHE A 91 -10.71 -15.45 16.52
C PHE A 91 -10.32 -16.30 17.74
N GLY A 92 -11.24 -17.19 18.13
CA GLY A 92 -11.09 -18.07 19.30
C GLY A 92 -11.30 -17.37 20.65
N PRO A 93 -11.53 -18.12 21.72
CA PRO A 93 -12.05 -17.63 23.01
C PRO A 93 -11.10 -16.73 23.77
N ASP A 94 -9.78 -16.83 23.54
CA ASP A 94 -8.75 -16.08 24.26
C ASP A 94 -8.18 -14.93 23.43
N ALA A 95 -8.86 -14.48 22.38
CA ALA A 95 -8.41 -13.38 21.55
C ALA A 95 -8.42 -12.06 22.35
N LYS A 96 -7.32 -11.32 22.30
CA LYS A 96 -7.15 -10.00 22.91
C LYS A 96 -6.51 -9.05 21.91
N PRO A 97 -7.22 -8.66 20.84
CA PRO A 97 -6.64 -7.91 19.71
C PRO A 97 -6.10 -6.54 20.14
N GLY A 98 -6.77 -5.81 21.03
CA GLY A 98 -6.27 -4.54 21.55
C GLY A 98 -4.92 -4.67 22.25
N ALA A 99 -4.76 -5.69 23.11
CA ALA A 99 -3.47 -5.96 23.77
C ALA A 99 -2.38 -6.38 22.75
N GLN A 100 -2.72 -7.19 21.76
CA GLN A 100 -1.78 -7.56 20.69
C GLN A 100 -1.31 -6.34 19.89
N LEU A 101 -2.19 -5.39 19.61
CA LEU A 101 -1.83 -4.16 18.90
C LEU A 101 -0.84 -3.33 19.71
N VAL A 102 -1.09 -3.19 21.03
CA VAL A 102 -0.16 -2.50 21.95
C VAL A 102 1.21 -3.19 21.94
N ASP A 103 1.24 -4.52 22.08
CA ASP A 103 2.49 -5.29 22.07
C ASP A 103 3.28 -5.12 20.76
N VAL A 104 2.61 -5.22 19.59
CA VAL A 104 3.29 -5.06 18.28
C VAL A 104 3.84 -3.64 18.14
N ARG A 105 3.07 -2.62 18.53
CA ARG A 105 3.53 -1.22 18.49
C ARG A 105 4.73 -0.99 19.40
N ALA A 106 4.72 -1.56 20.60
CA ALA A 106 5.86 -1.49 21.54
C ALA A 106 7.11 -2.15 20.95
N ASP A 107 6.97 -3.34 20.33
CA ASP A 107 8.08 -4.01 19.66
C ASP A 107 8.69 -3.14 18.54
N LEU A 108 7.85 -2.46 17.73
CA LEU A 108 8.30 -1.56 16.66
C LEU A 108 9.05 -0.34 17.22
N LEU A 109 8.55 0.28 18.31
CA LEU A 109 9.21 1.38 19.00
C LEU A 109 10.57 0.97 19.53
N LEU A 110 10.66 -0.16 20.23
CA LEU A 110 11.91 -0.70 20.75
C LEU A 110 12.91 -1.03 19.65
N ALA A 111 12.43 -1.60 18.53
CA ALA A 111 13.28 -1.88 17.38
C ALA A 111 13.86 -0.60 16.76
N ASP A 112 13.10 0.50 16.73
CA ASP A 112 13.60 1.78 16.22
C ASP A 112 14.55 2.44 17.21
N GLN A 113 14.25 2.43 18.50
CA GLN A 113 15.15 2.95 19.53
C GLN A 113 16.51 2.27 19.48
N ALA A 114 16.56 0.95 19.33
CA ALA A 114 17.79 0.16 19.27
C ALA A 114 18.73 0.55 18.13
N VAL A 115 18.25 1.19 17.06
CA VAL A 115 19.08 1.64 15.94
C VAL A 115 19.30 3.16 15.93
N ILE A 116 18.33 3.95 16.40
CA ILE A 116 18.39 5.41 16.40
C ILE A 116 19.34 5.92 17.49
N GLU A 117 19.29 5.37 18.70
CA GLU A 117 20.15 5.79 19.80
C GLU A 117 21.64 5.64 19.48
N PRO A 118 22.17 4.49 19.00
CA PRO A 118 23.56 4.36 18.58
C PRO A 118 23.90 5.24 17.36
N ALA A 119 22.94 5.46 16.44
CA ALA A 119 23.17 6.33 15.30
C ALA A 119 23.34 7.80 15.74
N LEU A 120 22.51 8.27 16.65
CA LEU A 120 22.61 9.60 17.26
C LEU A 120 23.97 9.82 17.94
N GLU A 121 24.41 8.85 18.77
CA GLU A 121 25.73 8.94 19.41
C GLU A 121 26.87 9.07 18.39
N LYS A 122 26.84 8.26 17.32
CA LYS A 122 27.86 8.29 16.27
C LYS A 122 27.84 9.61 15.50
N ALA A 123 26.65 10.09 15.12
CA ALA A 123 26.47 11.35 14.40
C ALA A 123 26.95 12.54 15.24
N THR A 124 26.60 12.58 16.54
CA THR A 124 27.01 13.63 17.46
C THR A 124 28.54 13.66 17.63
N LYS A 125 29.19 12.50 17.80
CA LYS A 125 30.65 12.41 17.90
C LYS A 125 31.33 12.91 16.60
N ARG A 126 30.76 12.58 15.42
CA ARG A 126 31.27 13.01 14.11
C ARG A 126 31.10 14.52 13.88
N ALA A 127 30.02 15.11 14.38
CA ALA A 127 29.70 16.54 14.22
C ALA A 127 30.66 17.49 14.94
N ARG A 128 31.47 17.01 15.90
CA ARG A 128 32.48 17.79 16.65
C ARG A 128 31.95 19.14 17.19
N GLY A 129 30.74 19.14 17.74
CA GLY A 129 30.10 20.33 18.31
C GLY A 129 29.41 21.26 17.32
N LYS A 130 29.29 20.87 16.04
CA LYS A 130 28.48 21.55 15.01
C LYS A 130 27.40 20.58 14.51
N PRO A 131 26.28 20.41 15.22
CA PRO A 131 25.24 19.52 14.77
C PRO A 131 24.66 20.01 13.43
N GLY A 132 24.53 19.05 12.49
CA GLY A 132 23.85 19.25 11.22
C GLY A 132 22.47 18.62 11.27
N LEU A 133 21.75 18.66 10.15
CA LEU A 133 20.37 18.18 10.00
C LEU A 133 20.23 16.69 10.39
N GLU A 134 21.23 15.85 10.10
CA GLU A 134 21.29 14.44 10.52
C GLU A 134 21.19 14.28 12.05
N VAL A 135 21.98 15.07 12.81
CA VAL A 135 21.96 15.01 14.28
C VAL A 135 20.63 15.50 14.80
N GLU A 136 20.08 16.57 14.21
CA GLU A 136 18.78 17.12 14.58
C GLU A 136 17.65 16.09 14.34
N ALA A 137 17.64 15.43 13.19
CA ALA A 137 16.67 14.38 12.85
C ALA A 137 16.73 13.19 13.82
N LEU A 138 17.95 12.71 14.11
CA LEU A 138 18.16 11.59 15.02
C LEU A 138 17.79 11.97 16.47
N ALA A 139 18.08 13.20 16.91
CA ALA A 139 17.72 13.67 18.24
C ALA A 139 16.18 13.77 18.37
N ALA A 140 15.52 14.41 17.43
CA ALA A 140 14.06 14.51 17.43
C ALA A 140 13.37 13.13 17.40
N ALA A 141 13.91 12.20 16.60
CA ALA A 141 13.41 10.84 16.56
C ALA A 141 13.64 10.10 17.89
N ASN A 142 14.82 10.22 18.49
CA ASN A 142 15.13 9.62 19.80
C ASN A 142 14.23 10.16 20.91
N ASP A 143 13.97 11.46 20.95
CA ASP A 143 13.11 12.09 21.94
C ASP A 143 11.65 11.62 21.80
N ALA A 144 11.15 11.48 20.56
CA ALA A 144 9.81 10.95 20.29
C ALA A 144 9.68 9.49 20.77
N LEU A 145 10.65 8.64 20.43
CA LEU A 145 10.65 7.24 20.85
C LEU A 145 10.79 7.07 22.36
N ALA A 146 11.60 7.91 23.02
CA ALA A 146 11.71 7.94 24.49
C ALA A 146 10.38 8.35 25.17
N ALA A 147 9.55 9.14 24.48
CA ALA A 147 8.21 9.49 24.91
C ALA A 147 7.14 8.46 24.45
N GLU A 148 7.55 7.28 24.01
CA GLU A 148 6.69 6.21 23.48
C GLU A 148 5.78 6.67 22.32
N THR A 149 6.21 7.70 21.56
CA THR A 149 5.48 8.26 20.42
C THR A 149 6.03 7.67 19.13
N PRO A 150 5.19 7.02 18.28
CA PRO A 150 5.58 6.60 16.95
C PRO A 150 6.09 7.78 16.12
N LEU A 151 7.10 7.56 15.29
CA LEU A 151 7.68 8.65 14.50
C LEU A 151 6.71 9.23 13.46
N SER A 152 5.70 8.47 13.04
CA SER A 152 4.59 8.96 12.22
C SER A 152 3.79 10.07 12.90
N ASP A 153 3.71 10.04 14.24
CA ASP A 153 2.90 10.94 15.05
C ASP A 153 3.75 12.08 15.68
N ALA A 154 5.06 12.03 15.47
CA ALA A 154 6.03 12.92 16.11
C ALA A 154 6.19 14.32 15.46
N ASN A 155 5.31 14.70 14.51
CA ASN A 155 5.36 15.99 13.79
C ASN A 155 6.75 16.35 13.23
N LEU A 156 7.51 15.34 12.75
CA LEU A 156 8.79 15.55 12.11
C LEU A 156 8.60 16.24 10.75
N SER A 157 9.38 17.30 10.47
CA SER A 157 9.36 17.92 9.14
C SER A 157 9.81 16.95 8.06
N GLU A 158 9.40 17.17 6.81
CA GLU A 158 9.82 16.33 5.68
C GLU A 158 11.36 16.27 5.52
N GLU A 159 12.06 17.34 5.89
CA GLU A 159 13.53 17.37 5.84
C GLU A 159 14.13 16.38 6.85
N LEU A 160 13.63 16.39 8.09
CA LEU A 160 14.07 15.45 9.13
C LEU A 160 13.70 14.01 8.77
N GLN A 161 12.50 13.77 8.23
CA GLN A 161 12.10 12.44 7.78
C GLN A 161 13.01 11.92 6.65
N ARG A 162 13.46 12.80 5.73
CA ARG A 162 14.40 12.43 4.66
C ARG A 162 15.75 11.97 5.20
N GLU A 163 16.26 12.60 6.24
CA GLU A 163 17.52 12.19 6.89
C GLU A 163 17.41 10.79 7.54
N LEU A 164 16.22 10.42 8.02
CA LEU A 164 15.98 9.12 8.62
C LEU A 164 15.82 7.97 7.61
N LYS A 165 15.67 8.26 6.30
CA LYS A 165 15.43 7.23 5.27
C LYS A 165 16.46 6.11 5.25
N ALA A 166 17.73 6.41 5.50
CA ALA A 166 18.80 5.41 5.48
C ALA A 166 18.68 4.38 6.60
N ILE A 167 18.02 4.74 7.71
CA ILE A 167 17.75 3.85 8.86
C ILE A 167 16.46 3.06 8.64
N ALA A 168 15.55 3.60 7.81
CA ALA A 168 14.23 3.05 7.54
C ALA A 168 13.44 2.70 8.84
N PRO A 169 13.14 3.69 9.70
CA PRO A 169 12.44 3.44 10.96
C PRO A 169 11.09 2.79 10.69
N LEU A 170 10.75 1.77 11.47
CA LEU A 170 9.51 1.03 11.33
C LEU A 170 8.28 1.85 11.73
N THR A 171 8.42 2.66 12.79
CA THR A 171 7.33 3.51 13.30
C THR A 171 7.08 4.76 12.45
N LEU A 172 7.95 5.06 11.47
CA LEU A 172 7.72 6.09 10.47
C LEU A 172 6.96 5.56 9.24
N LYS A 173 6.92 4.23 9.06
CA LYS A 173 6.21 3.63 7.95
C LYS A 173 4.70 3.74 8.11
N PRO A 174 3.95 4.02 7.03
CA PRO A 174 2.51 3.90 7.06
C PRO A 174 2.09 2.49 7.46
N SER A 175 1.01 2.36 8.20
CA SER A 175 0.53 1.06 8.65
C SER A 175 -0.98 0.93 8.53
N VAL A 176 -1.43 -0.30 8.27
CA VAL A 176 -2.84 -0.70 8.28
C VAL A 176 -3.01 -1.74 9.38
N VAL A 177 -4.05 -1.60 10.19
CA VAL A 177 -4.44 -2.62 11.18
C VAL A 177 -5.43 -3.58 10.52
N VAL A 178 -5.13 -4.87 10.57
CA VAL A 178 -5.95 -5.93 9.99
C VAL A 178 -6.44 -6.85 11.10
N ALA A 179 -7.74 -6.94 11.28
CA ALA A 179 -8.40 -7.86 12.21
C ALA A 179 -8.70 -9.18 11.47
N ASN A 180 -7.95 -10.23 11.79
CA ASN A 180 -8.24 -11.57 11.28
C ASN A 180 -9.36 -12.19 12.14
N LEU A 181 -10.56 -12.21 11.57
CA LEU A 181 -11.82 -12.51 12.23
C LEU A 181 -12.17 -14.01 12.13
N GLU A 182 -13.01 -14.45 13.04
CA GLU A 182 -13.78 -15.69 12.93
C GLU A 182 -15.04 -15.41 12.11
N GLU A 183 -15.47 -16.36 11.31
CA GLU A 183 -16.60 -16.24 10.40
C GLU A 183 -17.86 -15.79 11.17
N GLY A 184 -18.58 -14.81 10.61
CA GLY A 184 -19.78 -14.25 11.22
C GLY A 184 -19.54 -13.28 12.39
N THR A 185 -18.27 -12.90 12.68
CA THR A 185 -17.96 -11.89 13.69
C THR A 185 -17.60 -10.53 13.06
N GLU A 186 -17.71 -9.48 13.83
CA GLU A 186 -17.37 -8.11 13.41
C GLU A 186 -16.02 -7.65 13.99
N VAL A 187 -15.46 -6.58 13.42
CA VAL A 187 -14.25 -5.95 13.96
C VAL A 187 -14.50 -5.49 15.39
N PRO A 188 -13.68 -5.93 16.37
CA PRO A 188 -13.82 -5.51 17.75
C PRO A 188 -13.76 -4.00 17.95
N ALA A 189 -14.69 -3.46 18.77
CA ALA A 189 -14.84 -2.02 18.99
C ALA A 189 -13.67 -1.37 19.77
N ASP A 190 -12.79 -2.16 20.38
CA ASP A 190 -11.58 -1.70 21.06
C ASP A 190 -10.39 -1.47 20.11
N LEU A 191 -10.55 -1.76 18.82
CA LEU A 191 -9.57 -1.49 17.80
C LEU A 191 -9.73 -0.08 17.19
N PRO A 192 -8.65 0.49 16.62
CA PRO A 192 -8.71 1.82 16.01
C PRO A 192 -9.70 1.90 14.85
N ASP A 193 -10.28 3.08 14.64
CA ASP A 193 -11.06 3.38 13.45
C ASP A 193 -10.23 3.10 12.18
N GLY A 194 -10.89 2.56 11.15
CA GLY A 194 -10.23 2.16 9.91
C GLY A 194 -9.52 0.80 9.96
N THR A 195 -9.65 0.03 11.06
CA THR A 195 -9.23 -1.37 11.10
C THR A 195 -10.01 -2.18 10.07
N VAL A 196 -9.29 -2.96 9.26
CA VAL A 196 -9.86 -3.77 8.18
C VAL A 196 -10.11 -5.18 8.70
N GLY A 197 -11.34 -5.65 8.62
CA GLY A 197 -11.68 -7.05 8.90
C GLY A 197 -11.33 -7.96 7.73
N VAL A 198 -10.86 -9.16 8.00
CA VAL A 198 -10.62 -10.23 7.03
C VAL A 198 -10.92 -11.59 7.66
N TYR A 199 -11.52 -12.47 6.90
CA TYR A 199 -11.79 -13.85 7.29
C TYR A 199 -10.80 -14.77 6.59
N ALA A 200 -9.52 -14.64 6.96
CA ALA A 200 -8.40 -15.16 6.18
C ALA A 200 -8.49 -16.66 5.86
N SER A 201 -9.07 -17.48 6.75
CA SER A 201 -9.22 -18.91 6.52
C SER A 201 -10.20 -19.23 5.41
N ILE A 202 -11.44 -18.75 5.53
CA ILE A 202 -12.49 -19.05 4.53
C ILE A 202 -12.23 -18.34 3.20
N GLU A 203 -11.72 -17.11 3.24
CA GLU A 203 -11.34 -16.40 2.03
C GLU A 203 -10.18 -17.08 1.28
N ALA A 204 -9.24 -17.73 2.00
CA ALA A 204 -8.21 -18.54 1.39
C ALA A 204 -8.76 -19.82 0.73
N GLU A 205 -9.78 -20.43 1.31
CA GLU A 205 -10.42 -21.62 0.76
C GLU A 205 -11.23 -21.31 -0.50
N THR A 206 -11.91 -20.17 -0.50
CA THR A 206 -12.78 -19.73 -1.61
C THR A 206 -12.05 -19.08 -2.77
N ALA A 207 -10.80 -18.63 -2.57
CA ALA A 207 -10.04 -17.86 -3.57
C ALA A 207 -9.79 -18.61 -4.91
N GLU A 208 -9.82 -19.94 -4.92
CA GLU A 208 -9.62 -20.76 -6.12
C GLU A 208 -10.95 -21.35 -6.69
N MET A 209 -12.10 -21.00 -6.06
CA MET A 209 -13.41 -21.48 -6.47
C MET A 209 -13.98 -20.62 -7.61
N ASP A 210 -15.03 -21.14 -8.27
CA ASP A 210 -15.85 -20.30 -9.15
C ASP A 210 -16.41 -19.11 -8.36
N PRO A 211 -16.41 -17.88 -8.91
CA PRO A 211 -16.84 -16.68 -8.18
C PRO A 211 -18.25 -16.76 -7.60
N ALA A 212 -19.20 -17.43 -8.29
CA ALA A 212 -20.56 -17.58 -7.81
C ALA A 212 -20.65 -18.59 -6.65
N GLU A 213 -19.88 -19.69 -6.75
CA GLU A 213 -19.79 -20.69 -5.68
C GLU A 213 -19.09 -20.13 -4.46
N ALA A 214 -17.95 -19.40 -4.67
CA ALA A 214 -17.23 -18.72 -3.61
C ALA A 214 -18.15 -17.73 -2.86
N ARG A 215 -18.91 -16.93 -3.60
CA ARG A 215 -19.85 -15.98 -3.01
C ARG A 215 -20.93 -16.66 -2.18
N ALA A 216 -21.54 -17.73 -2.70
CA ALA A 216 -22.56 -18.48 -2.00
C ALA A 216 -22.04 -19.09 -0.70
N LEU A 217 -20.80 -19.62 -0.72
CA LEU A 217 -20.16 -20.17 0.46
C LEU A 217 -19.84 -19.09 1.50
N LEU A 218 -19.29 -17.96 1.09
CA LEU A 218 -19.00 -16.83 1.99
C LEU A 218 -20.27 -16.29 2.64
N ASP A 219 -21.36 -16.15 1.88
CA ASP A 219 -22.66 -15.72 2.40
C ASP A 219 -23.25 -16.73 3.42
N GLU A 220 -23.06 -18.04 3.21
CA GLU A 220 -23.48 -19.10 4.17
C GLU A 220 -22.77 -18.96 5.51
N PHE A 221 -21.49 -18.55 5.51
CA PHE A 221 -20.71 -18.26 6.71
C PHE A 221 -20.88 -16.86 7.26
N GLY A 222 -21.80 -16.04 6.68
CA GLY A 222 -22.06 -14.67 7.12
C GLY A 222 -21.00 -13.66 6.71
N VAL A 223 -20.13 -14.01 5.75
CA VAL A 223 -19.10 -13.13 5.19
C VAL A 223 -19.67 -12.42 3.96
N HIS A 224 -20.38 -11.31 4.21
CA HIS A 224 -21.06 -10.56 3.14
C HIS A 224 -20.11 -9.66 2.35
N GLU A 225 -19.00 -9.24 2.97
CA GLU A 225 -17.97 -8.42 2.33
C GLU A 225 -16.60 -9.07 2.55
N PRO A 226 -16.02 -9.73 1.52
CA PRO A 226 -14.69 -10.31 1.61
C PRO A 226 -13.63 -9.25 1.95
N GLY A 227 -12.82 -9.55 2.95
CA GLY A 227 -11.84 -8.60 3.49
C GLY A 227 -10.56 -8.48 2.66
N LEU A 228 -10.18 -9.49 1.88
CA LEU A 228 -8.91 -9.50 1.13
C LEU A 228 -8.77 -8.29 0.20
N GLU A 229 -9.80 -7.99 -0.60
CA GLU A 229 -9.78 -6.81 -1.47
C GLU A 229 -9.66 -5.51 -0.68
N THR A 230 -10.34 -5.44 0.48
CA THR A 230 -10.28 -4.27 1.36
C THR A 230 -8.89 -4.12 1.98
N VAL A 231 -8.23 -5.23 2.38
CA VAL A 231 -6.83 -5.22 2.83
C VAL A 231 -5.89 -4.72 1.74
N ILE A 232 -6.06 -5.21 0.50
CA ILE A 232 -5.24 -4.78 -0.65
C ILE A 232 -5.41 -3.27 -0.88
N ARG A 233 -6.66 -2.79 -0.94
CA ARG A 233 -6.96 -1.36 -1.14
C ARG A 233 -6.50 -0.49 0.03
N ALA A 234 -6.64 -0.95 1.27
CA ALA A 234 -6.18 -0.22 2.44
C ALA A 234 -4.65 -0.09 2.46
N GLY A 235 -3.94 -1.17 2.17
CA GLY A 235 -2.48 -1.16 2.02
C GLY A 235 -2.01 -0.22 0.90
N TYR A 236 -2.68 -0.24 -0.24
CA TYR A 236 -2.39 0.64 -1.36
C TYR A 236 -2.57 2.13 -0.99
N ARG A 237 -3.67 2.47 -0.31
CA ARG A 237 -3.91 3.84 0.19
C ARG A 237 -2.90 4.26 1.26
N ALA A 238 -2.52 3.35 2.17
CA ALA A 238 -1.52 3.65 3.19
C ALA A 238 -0.17 4.04 2.59
N LEU A 239 0.16 3.53 1.41
CA LEU A 239 1.36 3.89 0.65
C LEU A 239 1.28 5.28 -0.02
N ASP A 240 0.20 6.04 0.17
CA ASP A 240 -0.07 7.32 -0.48
C ASP A 240 -0.03 7.22 -2.01
N LEU A 241 -0.54 6.10 -2.54
CA LEU A 241 -0.63 5.85 -3.97
C LEU A 241 -2.02 6.20 -4.51
N ILE A 242 -2.02 6.73 -5.72
CA ILE A 242 -3.20 6.91 -6.55
C ILE A 242 -3.03 6.12 -7.86
N THR A 243 -4.16 5.84 -8.49
CA THR A 243 -4.21 5.14 -9.78
C THR A 243 -4.59 6.11 -10.88
N PHE A 244 -3.78 6.18 -11.92
CA PHE A 244 -4.18 6.73 -13.21
C PHE A 244 -4.24 5.62 -14.26
N LEU A 245 -4.92 5.87 -15.36
CA LEU A 245 -5.26 4.87 -16.36
C LEU A 245 -4.69 5.27 -17.72
N THR A 246 -4.32 4.27 -18.50
CA THR A 246 -4.10 4.42 -19.93
C THR A 246 -4.99 3.41 -20.65
N THR A 247 -5.59 3.81 -21.78
CA THR A 247 -6.48 2.93 -22.54
C THR A 247 -6.25 3.08 -24.03
N GLY A 248 -6.43 1.98 -24.76
CA GLY A 248 -6.30 1.88 -26.21
C GLY A 248 -6.61 0.46 -26.69
N GLU A 249 -6.57 0.23 -28.00
CA GLU A 249 -6.89 -1.06 -28.60
C GLU A 249 -5.98 -2.21 -28.12
N ASP A 250 -4.68 -1.94 -27.87
CA ASP A 250 -3.73 -2.97 -27.46
C ASP A 250 -3.86 -3.31 -25.97
N GLU A 251 -3.97 -2.30 -25.12
CA GLU A 251 -3.95 -2.47 -23.65
C GLU A 251 -4.73 -1.36 -22.95
N THR A 252 -5.53 -1.75 -21.96
CA THR A 252 -6.00 -0.87 -20.88
C THR A 252 -5.25 -1.24 -19.61
N ARG A 253 -4.68 -0.21 -18.95
CA ARG A 253 -3.82 -0.44 -17.80
C ARG A 253 -3.99 0.60 -16.71
N ALA A 254 -4.01 0.13 -15.46
CA ALA A 254 -3.88 0.93 -14.27
C ALA A 254 -2.39 1.08 -13.86
N TRP A 255 -2.00 2.29 -13.52
CA TRP A 255 -0.65 2.65 -13.10
C TRP A 255 -0.67 3.26 -11.72
N GLU A 256 0.19 2.77 -10.86
CA GLU A 256 0.40 3.37 -9.54
C GLU A 256 1.34 4.57 -9.62
N VAL A 257 0.95 5.68 -9.00
CA VAL A 257 1.81 6.85 -8.82
C VAL A 257 1.55 7.45 -7.44
N ARG A 258 2.53 8.15 -6.90
CA ARG A 258 2.39 8.83 -5.62
C ARG A 258 1.34 9.94 -5.73
N SER A 259 0.52 10.10 -4.71
CA SER A 259 -0.39 11.25 -4.59
C SER A 259 0.41 12.56 -4.67
N GLY A 260 -0.10 13.52 -5.45
CA GLY A 260 0.60 14.77 -5.73
C GLY A 260 1.65 14.71 -6.85
N ALA A 261 1.86 13.56 -7.50
CA ALA A 261 2.76 13.42 -8.64
C ALA A 261 2.31 14.28 -9.83
N ARG A 262 3.27 14.84 -10.56
CA ARG A 262 3.02 15.62 -11.76
C ARG A 262 2.98 14.74 -13.01
N ALA A 263 2.38 15.24 -14.09
CA ALA A 263 2.23 14.53 -15.35
C ALA A 263 3.53 13.95 -15.93
N PRO A 264 4.71 14.60 -15.87
CA PRO A 264 5.97 13.99 -16.27
C PRO A 264 6.37 12.78 -15.41
N GLU A 265 6.13 12.82 -14.09
CA GLU A 265 6.42 11.72 -13.17
C GLU A 265 5.51 10.53 -13.46
N ALA A 266 4.22 10.77 -13.71
CA ALA A 266 3.28 9.74 -14.15
C ALA A 266 3.68 9.13 -15.51
N ALA A 267 4.13 9.95 -16.46
CA ALA A 267 4.68 9.48 -17.72
C ALA A 267 5.92 8.59 -17.50
N GLY A 268 6.76 8.93 -16.51
CA GLY A 268 7.94 8.18 -16.10
C GLY A 268 7.61 6.78 -15.56
N VAL A 269 6.48 6.63 -14.88
CA VAL A 269 5.98 5.34 -14.42
C VAL A 269 5.64 4.42 -15.59
N ILE A 270 5.13 4.96 -16.69
CA ILE A 270 4.88 4.19 -17.92
C ILE A 270 6.20 3.79 -18.57
N HIS A 271 7.06 4.78 -18.82
CA HIS A 271 8.40 4.58 -19.38
C HIS A 271 9.28 5.81 -19.18
N SER A 272 10.57 5.61 -18.86
CA SER A 272 11.53 6.70 -18.64
C SER A 272 11.71 7.65 -19.86
N ASP A 273 11.51 7.18 -21.08
CA ASP A 273 11.56 8.01 -22.28
C ASP A 273 10.37 8.96 -22.36
N LEU A 274 9.19 8.54 -21.86
CA LEU A 274 8.01 9.42 -21.80
C LEU A 274 8.22 10.57 -20.82
N GLU A 275 8.90 10.33 -19.69
CA GLU A 275 9.26 11.38 -18.75
C GLU A 275 10.25 12.38 -19.36
N ARG A 276 11.35 11.88 -19.93
CA ARG A 276 12.40 12.71 -20.55
C ARG A 276 11.89 13.54 -21.71
N GLY A 277 11.09 12.90 -22.57
CA GLY A 277 10.52 13.55 -23.76
C GLY A 277 9.16 14.20 -23.54
N PHE A 278 8.68 14.34 -22.30
CA PHE A 278 7.33 14.82 -22.01
C PHE A 278 7.08 16.21 -22.60
N ILE A 279 6.04 16.33 -23.42
CA ILE A 279 5.56 17.58 -23.99
C ILE A 279 4.28 18.02 -23.27
N ARG A 280 3.26 17.17 -23.26
CA ARG A 280 1.93 17.39 -22.69
C ARG A 280 1.20 16.08 -22.51
N ALA A 281 0.11 16.07 -21.75
CA ALA A 281 -0.82 14.94 -21.65
C ALA A 281 -2.23 15.40 -22.08
N GLU A 282 -2.93 14.56 -22.82
CA GLU A 282 -4.38 14.63 -22.95
C GLU A 282 -4.96 13.89 -21.75
N VAL A 283 -5.81 14.54 -20.99
CA VAL A 283 -6.36 14.03 -19.71
C VAL A 283 -7.87 14.11 -19.75
N VAL A 284 -8.53 13.04 -19.41
CA VAL A 284 -9.98 12.98 -19.20
C VAL A 284 -10.24 12.18 -17.93
N SER A 285 -11.27 12.53 -17.15
CA SER A 285 -11.65 11.71 -16.00
C SER A 285 -12.28 10.39 -16.47
N TYR A 286 -12.15 9.33 -15.68
CA TYR A 286 -12.80 8.05 -15.95
C TYR A 286 -14.30 8.24 -16.22
N GLU A 287 -14.98 9.01 -15.36
CA GLU A 287 -16.42 9.25 -15.44
C GLU A 287 -16.81 9.94 -16.76
N ASP A 288 -16.06 10.97 -17.16
CA ASP A 288 -16.31 11.69 -18.41
C ASP A 288 -16.07 10.82 -19.65
N LEU A 289 -15.05 9.96 -19.60
CA LEU A 289 -14.76 9.03 -20.70
C LEU A 289 -15.86 7.98 -20.86
N VAL A 290 -16.30 7.38 -19.76
CA VAL A 290 -17.41 6.40 -19.77
C VAL A 290 -18.70 7.06 -20.25
N ALA A 291 -19.04 8.26 -19.75
CA ALA A 291 -20.21 9.02 -20.17
C ALA A 291 -20.15 9.47 -21.64
N ALA A 292 -18.95 9.65 -22.19
CA ALA A 292 -18.75 9.96 -23.61
C ALA A 292 -18.89 8.73 -24.49
N GLY A 293 -18.47 7.55 -24.04
CA GLY A 293 -18.51 6.29 -24.76
C GLY A 293 -17.29 6.01 -25.62
N SER A 294 -16.38 6.98 -25.81
CA SER A 294 -15.08 6.81 -26.46
C SER A 294 -14.22 8.05 -26.28
N MET A 295 -12.91 7.92 -26.46
CA MET A 295 -11.97 9.06 -26.43
C MET A 295 -12.31 10.12 -27.48
N ASP A 296 -12.72 9.74 -28.68
CA ASP A 296 -13.10 10.68 -29.74
C ASP A 296 -14.38 11.44 -29.41
N ALA A 297 -15.37 10.78 -28.82
CA ALA A 297 -16.58 11.43 -28.36
C ALA A 297 -16.30 12.38 -27.18
N ALA A 298 -15.41 12.03 -26.27
CA ALA A 298 -14.95 12.89 -25.18
C ALA A 298 -14.26 14.16 -25.72
N LYS A 299 -13.42 14.03 -26.77
CA LYS A 299 -12.82 15.19 -27.47
C LYS A 299 -13.88 16.08 -28.10
N GLN A 300 -14.86 15.51 -28.79
CA GLN A 300 -15.96 16.28 -29.38
C GLN A 300 -16.82 17.00 -28.35
N LYS A 301 -17.02 16.39 -27.17
CA LYS A 301 -17.73 17.00 -26.04
C LYS A 301 -16.89 18.05 -25.29
N GLY A 302 -15.58 18.15 -25.58
CA GLY A 302 -14.67 19.08 -24.92
C GLY A 302 -14.30 18.70 -23.48
N THR A 303 -14.49 17.44 -23.09
CA THR A 303 -14.11 16.95 -21.73
C THR A 303 -12.66 16.53 -21.63
N VAL A 304 -11.97 16.33 -22.77
CA VAL A 304 -10.53 16.05 -22.79
C VAL A 304 -9.76 17.37 -22.64
N ARG A 305 -8.95 17.47 -21.62
CA ARG A 305 -8.08 18.60 -21.32
C ARG A 305 -6.67 18.33 -21.87
N VAL A 306 -5.96 19.38 -22.20
CA VAL A 306 -4.54 19.30 -22.57
C VAL A 306 -3.74 19.95 -21.45
N GLU A 307 -2.95 19.15 -20.78
CA GLU A 307 -2.26 19.52 -19.55
C GLU A 307 -0.74 19.52 -19.76
N GLY A 308 -0.06 20.47 -19.12
CA GLY A 308 1.39 20.63 -19.16
C GLY A 308 2.12 19.93 -18.03
N LYS A 309 3.41 20.28 -17.88
CA LYS A 309 4.33 19.64 -16.91
C LYS A 309 3.93 19.85 -15.44
N ASP A 310 3.20 20.91 -15.14
CA ASP A 310 2.81 21.25 -13.76
C ASP A 310 1.47 20.63 -13.33
N TYR A 311 0.81 19.89 -14.22
CA TYR A 311 -0.43 19.21 -13.90
C TYR A 311 -0.19 18.12 -12.84
N VAL A 312 -0.93 18.22 -11.75
CA VAL A 312 -0.96 17.18 -10.70
C VAL A 312 -2.01 16.14 -11.06
N VAL A 313 -1.55 14.92 -11.26
CA VAL A 313 -2.40 13.77 -11.63
C VAL A 313 -3.36 13.44 -10.49
N ARG A 314 -4.58 13.11 -10.86
CA ARG A 314 -5.65 12.77 -9.93
C ARG A 314 -6.03 11.29 -10.04
N GLU A 315 -6.61 10.79 -8.95
CA GLU A 315 -7.19 9.45 -8.91
C GLU A 315 -8.23 9.29 -10.04
N GLY A 316 -8.06 8.23 -10.87
CA GLY A 316 -8.97 7.94 -11.98
C GLY A 316 -8.78 8.78 -13.24
N ASP A 317 -7.74 9.62 -13.32
CA ASP A 317 -7.40 10.27 -14.59
C ASP A 317 -7.01 9.25 -15.66
N VAL A 318 -7.56 9.39 -16.86
CA VAL A 318 -7.13 8.64 -18.05
C VAL A 318 -6.19 9.52 -18.85
N LEU A 319 -4.94 9.08 -18.99
CA LEU A 319 -3.86 9.86 -19.59
C LEU A 319 -3.44 9.32 -20.96
N HIS A 320 -3.26 10.22 -21.91
CA HIS A 320 -2.56 9.95 -23.16
C HIS A 320 -1.37 10.89 -23.29
N VAL A 321 -0.16 10.37 -23.07
CA VAL A 321 1.08 11.15 -23.04
C VAL A 321 1.56 11.44 -24.47
N ARG A 322 1.88 12.73 -24.72
CA ARG A 322 2.54 13.18 -25.95
C ARG A 322 3.98 13.55 -25.64
N PHE A 323 4.90 12.90 -26.32
CA PHE A 323 6.33 13.04 -26.08
C PHE A 323 7.11 13.15 -27.39
N SER A 324 8.36 13.63 -27.27
CA SER A 324 9.36 13.58 -28.35
C SER A 324 10.70 13.19 -27.74
N VAL A 325 11.33 12.19 -28.30
CA VAL A 325 12.68 11.73 -27.93
C VAL A 325 13.66 12.19 -29.01
#